data_19b3b3b8009d7870f019f0564258a683
#
_entry.id   19b3b3b8009d7870f019f0564258a683
#
_cell.length_a   1.000
_cell.length_b   1.000
_cell.length_c   1.000
_cell.angle_alpha   90.00
_cell.angle_beta   90.00
_cell.angle_gamma   90.00
#
_symmetry.space_group_name_H-M   'P 1'
#
loop_
_entity.id
_entity.type
_entity.pdbx_description
1 polymer ?
#
loop_
_entity_poly.entity_id
_entity_poly.type
_entity_poly.pdbx_seq_one_letter_code
_entity_poly.pdbx_strand_id
1 'polypeptide(L)'
;MSRPSAKAKRASRKKALPESILDPAESAKAAGLRYVSDTRPGIRRHPFRKSFRYTSTDGAPLRDRAILTRIKSLVIPPAWTDVWICPIANGHLQATGRDARHRKQSRYHPRWREVRDETKYERMTLFAETLPAIRQRVDQDLGLPGLSREKVLATIVSLMESTHIRVGNAEYARENKSYGLTTMRNRHVEINGSNITFTFQGKSRVHHTVNLHDRRLANIVKRCADIPGYELFQYLDPDGTHHSIDSADVNDYLQSITGQYFTAKDFRTWAGSVLACDLLREFEPFTSDAEAKRNVVQAIKSVAASLGNTPSVCRKCYIHPAVLEHYLNGESIASAKRKLDAEIAEHTLTLREEERTLVNLLRQRFVLEKAS
;
A
#
# COMPACT_ATOMS: atom_id res chain seq x y z
N MET A 1 -37.30 -14.85 -44.67
CA MET A 1 -36.25 -15.65 -44.02
C MET A 1 -35.26 -14.69 -43.33
N SER A 2 -35.52 -14.41 -42.06
CA SER A 2 -34.73 -13.45 -41.25
C SER A 2 -33.78 -14.23 -40.35
N ARG A 3 -32.48 -13.92 -40.41
CA ARG A 3 -31.46 -14.53 -39.55
C ARG A 3 -31.49 -13.87 -38.17
N PRO A 4 -31.45 -14.61 -37.07
CA PRO A 4 -31.33 -14.01 -35.74
C PRO A 4 -29.86 -13.65 -35.42
N SER A 5 -29.68 -12.42 -34.93
CA SER A 5 -28.45 -11.86 -34.42
C SER A 5 -28.05 -12.58 -33.13
N ALA A 6 -26.88 -13.24 -33.13
CA ALA A 6 -26.29 -13.84 -31.96
C ALA A 6 -25.55 -12.78 -31.13
N LYS A 7 -26.23 -12.17 -30.18
CA LYS A 7 -25.55 -11.46 -29.05
C LYS A 7 -24.99 -12.52 -28.10
N ALA A 8 -23.72 -12.82 -28.25
CA ALA A 8 -22.97 -13.63 -27.28
C ALA A 8 -22.94 -12.89 -25.92
N LYS A 9 -23.71 -13.36 -24.96
CA LYS A 9 -23.60 -12.99 -23.55
C LYS A 9 -22.25 -13.48 -23.03
N ARG A 10 -21.33 -12.54 -22.79
CA ARG A 10 -20.08 -12.79 -22.10
C ARG A 10 -20.43 -13.11 -20.65
N ALA A 11 -20.51 -14.38 -20.31
CA ALA A 11 -20.70 -14.83 -18.94
C ALA A 11 -19.51 -14.35 -18.11
N SER A 12 -19.75 -13.44 -17.18
CA SER A 12 -18.80 -13.05 -16.15
C SER A 12 -18.55 -14.29 -15.29
N ARG A 13 -17.35 -14.85 -15.37
CA ARG A 13 -16.90 -15.90 -14.45
C ARG A 13 -16.86 -15.29 -13.05
N LYS A 14 -17.82 -15.66 -12.19
CA LYS A 14 -17.79 -15.36 -10.75
C LYS A 14 -16.50 -15.97 -10.17
N LYS A 15 -15.53 -15.13 -9.81
CA LYS A 15 -14.31 -15.56 -9.12
C LYS A 15 -14.64 -15.77 -7.64
N ALA A 16 -14.31 -16.96 -7.11
CA ALA A 16 -14.22 -17.17 -5.68
C ALA A 16 -13.11 -16.25 -5.11
N LEU A 17 -13.24 -15.82 -3.84
CA LEU A 17 -12.16 -15.14 -3.14
C LEU A 17 -10.89 -15.99 -3.26
N PRO A 18 -9.72 -15.41 -3.53
CA PRO A 18 -8.48 -16.16 -3.54
C PRO A 18 -8.25 -16.74 -2.14
N GLU A 19 -8.04 -18.05 -2.06
CA GLU A 19 -7.71 -18.75 -0.81
C GLU A 19 -6.36 -18.30 -0.24
N SER A 20 -5.53 -17.68 -1.08
CA SER A 20 -4.21 -17.13 -0.71
C SER A 20 -3.86 -15.90 -1.54
N ILE A 21 -3.02 -15.05 -0.98
CA ILE A 21 -2.48 -13.90 -1.70
C ILE A 21 -1.25 -14.36 -2.48
N LEU A 22 -1.40 -14.38 -3.81
CA LEU A 22 -0.32 -14.75 -4.71
C LEU A 22 0.83 -13.75 -4.65
N ASP A 23 2.04 -14.23 -4.83
CA ASP A 23 3.18 -13.34 -5.02
C ASP A 23 3.02 -12.48 -6.29
N PRO A 24 3.79 -11.40 -6.44
CA PRO A 24 3.67 -10.53 -7.60
C PRO A 24 3.95 -11.23 -8.93
N ALA A 25 4.80 -12.26 -8.98
CA ALA A 25 5.12 -12.98 -10.19
C ALA A 25 3.98 -13.94 -10.58
N GLU A 26 3.39 -14.64 -9.61
CA GLU A 26 2.21 -15.47 -9.82
C GLU A 26 0.99 -14.62 -10.20
N SER A 27 0.80 -13.48 -9.56
CA SER A 27 -0.25 -12.52 -9.91
C SER A 27 -0.09 -12.02 -11.36
N ALA A 28 1.14 -11.74 -11.80
CA ALA A 28 1.41 -11.38 -13.20
C ALA A 28 1.07 -12.54 -14.14
N LYS A 29 1.47 -13.77 -13.80
CA LYS A 29 1.18 -14.98 -14.59
C LYS A 29 -0.34 -15.22 -14.70
N ALA A 30 -1.07 -15.11 -13.61
CA ALA A 30 -2.54 -15.22 -13.61
C ALA A 30 -3.22 -14.18 -14.50
N ALA A 31 -2.64 -12.97 -14.62
CA ALA A 31 -3.06 -11.92 -15.53
C ALA A 31 -2.63 -12.16 -17.00
N GLY A 32 -1.92 -13.25 -17.32
CA GLY A 32 -1.32 -13.52 -18.63
C GLY A 32 -0.13 -12.60 -18.94
N LEU A 33 0.52 -12.08 -17.91
CA LEU A 33 1.66 -11.18 -17.99
C LEU A 33 2.94 -11.86 -17.49
N ARG A 34 4.09 -11.28 -17.83
CA ARG A 34 5.40 -11.66 -17.26
C ARG A 34 5.83 -10.63 -16.22
N TYR A 35 6.27 -11.12 -15.07
CA TYR A 35 6.91 -10.28 -14.07
C TYR A 35 8.31 -9.90 -14.55
N VAL A 36 8.61 -8.61 -14.64
CA VAL A 36 9.87 -8.08 -15.18
C VAL A 36 10.43 -6.99 -14.26
N SER A 37 11.77 -6.86 -14.25
CA SER A 37 12.48 -5.79 -13.53
C SER A 37 13.18 -4.86 -14.52
N ASP A 38 13.20 -3.57 -14.21
CA ASP A 38 13.97 -2.57 -14.96
C ASP A 38 15.48 -2.60 -14.66
N THR A 39 15.91 -3.49 -13.78
CA THR A 39 17.34 -3.82 -13.59
C THR A 39 17.88 -4.70 -14.73
N ARG A 40 16.99 -5.35 -15.50
CA ARG A 40 17.36 -6.15 -16.66
C ARG A 40 17.55 -5.25 -17.90
N PRO A 41 18.32 -5.71 -18.92
CA PRO A 41 18.44 -5.01 -20.18
C PRO A 41 17.07 -4.67 -20.77
N GLY A 42 16.91 -3.45 -21.27
CA GLY A 42 15.67 -2.96 -21.87
C GLY A 42 15.94 -1.93 -22.96
N ILE A 43 14.89 -1.52 -23.64
CA ILE A 43 14.95 -0.45 -24.64
C ILE A 43 15.22 0.86 -23.91
N ARG A 44 16.16 1.67 -24.43
CA ARG A 44 16.50 2.98 -23.89
C ARG A 44 16.00 4.10 -24.79
N ARG A 45 15.51 5.19 -24.20
CA ARG A 45 15.06 6.40 -24.89
C ARG A 45 16.15 7.48 -24.81
N HIS A 46 16.51 8.04 -25.92
CA HIS A 46 17.49 9.12 -26.03
C HIS A 46 16.85 10.38 -26.65
N PRO A 47 17.10 11.58 -26.12
CA PRO A 47 16.65 12.83 -26.73
C PRO A 47 17.23 12.99 -28.13
N PHE A 48 16.42 13.46 -29.10
CA PHE A 48 16.88 13.75 -30.46
C PHE A 48 16.04 14.87 -31.07
N ARG A 49 16.67 16.05 -31.21
CA ARG A 49 15.98 17.28 -31.68
C ARG A 49 14.69 17.52 -30.86
N LYS A 50 13.54 17.67 -31.54
CA LYS A 50 12.19 17.82 -30.91
C LYS A 50 11.50 16.46 -30.63
N SER A 51 12.23 15.34 -30.71
CA SER A 51 11.68 13.98 -30.61
C SER A 51 12.60 13.07 -29.79
N PHE A 52 12.46 11.76 -29.96
CA PHE A 52 13.26 10.75 -29.25
C PHE A 52 13.73 9.68 -30.25
N ARG A 53 14.92 9.15 -30.00
CA ARG A 53 15.45 7.92 -30.59
C ARG A 53 15.43 6.82 -29.54
N TYR A 54 15.41 5.58 -29.99
CA TYR A 54 15.39 4.42 -29.13
C TYR A 54 16.50 3.46 -29.53
N THR A 55 17.14 2.83 -28.55
CA THR A 55 18.07 1.74 -28.74
C THR A 55 17.50 0.46 -28.16
N SER A 56 17.72 -0.66 -28.80
CA SER A 56 17.36 -2.00 -28.34
C SER A 56 18.23 -2.46 -27.17
N THR A 57 17.99 -3.65 -26.66
CA THR A 57 18.70 -4.23 -25.51
C THR A 57 20.18 -4.49 -25.76
N ASP A 58 20.58 -4.62 -27.01
CA ASP A 58 21.97 -4.77 -27.48
C ASP A 58 22.64 -3.43 -27.84
N GLY A 59 21.94 -2.31 -27.67
CA GLY A 59 22.44 -0.97 -27.96
C GLY A 59 22.24 -0.52 -29.41
N ALA A 60 21.74 -1.37 -30.32
CA ALA A 60 21.49 -1.02 -31.70
C ALA A 60 20.31 -0.03 -31.87
N PRO A 61 20.28 0.83 -32.89
CA PRO A 61 19.13 1.69 -33.14
C PRO A 61 17.86 0.89 -33.42
N LEU A 62 16.80 1.17 -32.67
CA LEU A 62 15.51 0.48 -32.81
C LEU A 62 14.76 1.00 -34.03
N ARG A 63 14.48 0.12 -35.01
CA ARG A 63 13.80 0.45 -36.29
C ARG A 63 12.44 -0.28 -36.44
N ASP A 64 12.16 -1.27 -35.59
CA ASP A 64 10.92 -2.04 -35.66
C ASP A 64 9.71 -1.13 -35.44
N ARG A 65 8.86 -1.04 -36.47
CA ARG A 65 7.66 -0.18 -36.46
C ARG A 65 6.62 -0.65 -35.43
N ALA A 66 6.46 -1.95 -35.22
CA ALA A 66 5.49 -2.49 -34.27
C ALA A 66 5.89 -2.11 -32.82
N ILE A 67 7.17 -2.28 -32.49
CA ILE A 67 7.71 -1.88 -31.18
C ILE A 67 7.61 -0.37 -30.98
N LEU A 68 7.96 0.43 -31.98
CA LEU A 68 7.86 1.90 -31.91
C LEU A 68 6.41 2.36 -31.73
N THR A 69 5.44 1.70 -32.39
CA THR A 69 4.01 1.99 -32.20
C THR A 69 3.57 1.66 -30.78
N ARG A 70 3.98 0.52 -30.22
CA ARG A 70 3.73 0.17 -28.82
C ARG A 70 4.33 1.20 -27.85
N ILE A 71 5.59 1.62 -28.10
CA ILE A 71 6.23 2.64 -27.23
C ILE A 71 5.45 3.95 -27.25
N LYS A 72 4.94 4.38 -28.40
CA LYS A 72 4.09 5.58 -28.51
C LYS A 72 2.81 5.43 -27.69
N SER A 73 2.17 4.25 -27.70
CA SER A 73 0.94 4.00 -26.95
C SER A 73 1.15 3.99 -25.42
N LEU A 74 2.37 3.84 -24.92
CA LEU A 74 2.69 3.94 -23.49
C LEU A 74 2.57 5.38 -22.96
N VAL A 75 2.53 6.37 -23.84
CA VAL A 75 2.42 7.81 -23.49
C VAL A 75 3.42 8.19 -22.38
N ILE A 76 4.70 7.85 -22.61
CA ILE A 76 5.78 8.18 -21.68
C ILE A 76 6.01 9.70 -21.70
N PRO A 77 5.89 10.42 -20.58
CA PRO A 77 6.04 11.87 -20.58
C PRO A 77 7.37 12.33 -21.17
N PRO A 78 7.38 13.37 -22.02
CA PRO A 78 8.62 13.91 -22.62
C PRO A 78 9.65 14.34 -21.57
N ALA A 79 9.20 14.90 -20.46
CA ALA A 79 10.05 15.36 -19.36
C ALA A 79 10.74 14.25 -18.54
N TRP A 80 10.40 12.97 -18.80
CA TRP A 80 11.11 11.90 -18.10
C TRP A 80 12.51 11.72 -18.68
N THR A 81 13.48 11.50 -17.81
CA THR A 81 14.87 11.15 -18.13
C THR A 81 15.16 9.71 -17.72
N ASP A 82 16.30 9.16 -18.12
CA ASP A 82 16.75 7.79 -17.81
C ASP A 82 15.64 6.73 -18.05
N VAL A 83 15.03 6.81 -19.24
CA VAL A 83 13.87 5.97 -19.55
C VAL A 83 14.31 4.57 -19.98
N TRP A 84 13.87 3.58 -19.19
CA TRP A 84 13.89 2.17 -19.52
C TRP A 84 12.50 1.74 -20.03
N ILE A 85 12.45 0.91 -21.08
CA ILE A 85 11.21 0.39 -21.65
C ILE A 85 11.34 -1.12 -21.79
N CYS A 86 10.30 -1.85 -21.31
CA CYS A 86 10.24 -3.29 -21.39
C CYS A 86 10.30 -3.76 -22.85
N PRO A 87 11.21 -4.69 -23.20
CA PRO A 87 11.31 -5.18 -24.57
C PRO A 87 10.12 -6.07 -24.97
N ILE A 88 9.44 -6.72 -24.02
CA ILE A 88 8.30 -7.58 -24.27
C ILE A 88 6.96 -6.89 -24.03
N ALA A 89 5.99 -7.14 -24.90
CA ALA A 89 4.69 -6.46 -24.84
C ALA A 89 3.87 -6.87 -23.61
N ASN A 90 3.98 -8.10 -23.14
CA ASN A 90 3.27 -8.64 -21.98
C ASN A 90 4.02 -8.53 -20.65
N GLY A 91 5.04 -7.67 -20.54
CA GLY A 91 5.66 -7.36 -19.26
C GLY A 91 4.68 -6.58 -18.37
N HIS A 92 4.56 -6.94 -17.06
CA HIS A 92 3.69 -6.21 -16.14
C HIS A 92 4.15 -4.75 -15.95
N LEU A 93 5.45 -4.50 -15.95
CA LEU A 93 6.08 -3.19 -15.96
C LEU A 93 6.47 -2.85 -17.40
N GLN A 94 5.91 -1.79 -17.96
CA GLN A 94 6.10 -1.43 -19.36
C GLN A 94 7.19 -0.38 -19.57
N ALA A 95 7.33 0.57 -18.64
CA ALA A 95 8.43 1.53 -18.67
C ALA A 95 8.70 2.10 -17.27
N THR A 96 9.94 2.52 -17.03
CA THR A 96 10.33 3.38 -15.92
C THR A 96 11.09 4.59 -16.44
N GLY A 97 11.19 5.62 -15.61
CA GLY A 97 11.97 6.82 -15.91
C GLY A 97 11.95 7.77 -14.71
N ARG A 98 12.72 8.85 -14.80
CA ARG A 98 12.76 9.88 -13.75
C ARG A 98 12.03 11.12 -14.23
N ASP A 99 11.12 11.64 -13.39
CA ASP A 99 10.40 12.89 -13.68
C ASP A 99 11.31 14.12 -13.51
N ALA A 100 10.79 15.32 -13.79
CA ALA A 100 11.52 16.59 -13.63
C ALA A 100 12.05 16.86 -12.20
N ARG A 101 11.58 16.10 -11.21
CA ARG A 101 12.05 16.12 -9.81
C ARG A 101 12.96 14.93 -9.49
N HIS A 102 13.52 14.26 -10.51
CA HIS A 102 14.34 13.05 -10.42
C HIS A 102 13.68 11.85 -9.71
N ARG A 103 12.35 11.85 -9.52
CA ARG A 103 11.64 10.75 -8.88
C ARG A 103 11.39 9.63 -9.87
N LYS A 104 11.69 8.39 -9.50
CA LYS A 104 11.39 7.21 -10.31
C LYS A 104 9.88 7.07 -10.51
N GLN A 105 9.47 6.98 -11.73
CA GLN A 105 8.09 6.81 -12.18
C GLN A 105 7.99 5.51 -12.97
N SER A 106 6.82 4.88 -12.94
CA SER A 106 6.56 3.61 -13.61
C SER A 106 5.29 3.66 -14.43
N ARG A 107 5.33 2.98 -15.59
CA ARG A 107 4.17 2.67 -16.43
C ARG A 107 3.92 1.18 -16.39
N TYR A 108 2.79 0.78 -15.86
CA TYR A 108 2.38 -0.62 -15.79
C TYR A 108 1.45 -0.97 -16.95
N HIS A 109 1.40 -2.24 -17.30
CA HIS A 109 0.46 -2.79 -18.26
C HIS A 109 -0.98 -2.56 -17.78
N PRO A 110 -1.97 -2.20 -18.64
CA PRO A 110 -3.36 -1.98 -18.23
C PRO A 110 -3.95 -3.15 -17.44
N ARG A 111 -3.81 -4.38 -17.93
CA ARG A 111 -4.28 -5.60 -17.23
C ARG A 111 -3.64 -5.79 -15.85
N TRP A 112 -2.39 -5.38 -15.65
CA TRP A 112 -1.75 -5.41 -14.34
C TRP A 112 -2.43 -4.47 -13.36
N ARG A 113 -2.85 -3.28 -13.84
CA ARG A 113 -3.60 -2.34 -13.00
C ARG A 113 -4.96 -2.88 -12.63
N GLU A 114 -5.70 -3.43 -13.59
CA GLU A 114 -7.01 -4.04 -13.38
C GLU A 114 -6.93 -5.15 -12.31
N VAL A 115 -6.04 -6.12 -12.49
CA VAL A 115 -5.85 -7.22 -11.53
C VAL A 115 -5.43 -6.70 -10.16
N ARG A 116 -4.50 -5.73 -10.09
CA ARG A 116 -4.09 -5.16 -8.80
C ARG A 116 -5.17 -4.31 -8.13
N ASP A 117 -6.00 -3.64 -8.90
CA ASP A 117 -7.08 -2.82 -8.33
C ASP A 117 -8.25 -3.73 -7.87
N GLU A 118 -8.56 -4.80 -8.60
CA GLU A 118 -9.54 -5.82 -8.20
C GLU A 118 -9.08 -6.58 -6.94
N THR A 119 -7.89 -7.16 -6.98
CA THR A 119 -7.37 -7.97 -5.86
C THR A 119 -7.00 -7.15 -4.62
N LYS A 120 -6.74 -5.86 -4.78
CA LYS A 120 -6.33 -4.99 -3.66
C LYS A 120 -7.37 -4.93 -2.54
N TYR A 121 -8.64 -4.90 -2.92
CA TYR A 121 -9.73 -4.78 -1.98
C TYR A 121 -10.21 -6.13 -1.44
N GLU A 122 -10.14 -7.19 -2.27
CA GLU A 122 -10.34 -8.56 -1.82
C GLU A 122 -9.34 -8.97 -0.73
N ARG A 123 -8.10 -8.47 -0.83
CA ARG A 123 -7.03 -8.67 0.16
C ARG A 123 -7.35 -8.10 1.55
N MET A 124 -8.21 -7.09 1.64
CA MET A 124 -8.47 -6.42 2.93
C MET A 124 -9.15 -7.33 3.93
N THR A 125 -10.07 -8.19 3.50
CA THR A 125 -10.71 -9.16 4.40
C THR A 125 -9.69 -10.18 4.91
N LEU A 126 -8.84 -10.71 4.01
CA LEU A 126 -7.76 -11.62 4.38
C LEU A 126 -6.73 -10.93 5.32
N PHE A 127 -6.41 -9.66 5.06
CA PHE A 127 -5.54 -8.89 5.94
C PHE A 127 -6.12 -8.75 7.34
N ALA A 128 -7.42 -8.44 7.44
CA ALA A 128 -8.12 -8.37 8.74
C ALA A 128 -8.03 -9.69 9.52
N GLU A 129 -8.17 -10.82 8.83
CA GLU A 129 -8.06 -12.16 9.44
C GLU A 129 -6.65 -12.46 9.97
N THR A 130 -5.62 -11.84 9.41
CA THR A 130 -4.22 -12.04 9.86
C THR A 130 -3.76 -11.04 10.92
N LEU A 131 -4.45 -9.90 11.10
CA LEU A 131 -4.08 -8.87 12.07
C LEU A 131 -3.89 -9.37 13.49
N PRO A 132 -4.75 -10.26 14.04
CA PRO A 132 -4.55 -10.81 15.38
C PRO A 132 -3.23 -11.55 15.53
N ALA A 133 -2.87 -12.38 14.54
CA ALA A 133 -1.61 -13.11 14.54
C ALA A 133 -0.40 -12.16 14.42
N ILE A 134 -0.50 -11.12 13.59
CA ILE A 134 0.54 -10.09 13.48
C ILE A 134 0.73 -9.40 14.82
N ARG A 135 -0.33 -8.93 15.46
CA ARG A 135 -0.29 -8.23 16.77
C ARG A 135 0.29 -9.11 17.86
N GLN A 136 -0.14 -10.37 17.92
CA GLN A 136 0.37 -11.34 18.90
C GLN A 136 1.87 -11.55 18.72
N ARG A 137 2.35 -11.76 17.50
CA ARG A 137 3.78 -11.95 17.24
C ARG A 137 4.56 -10.67 17.53
N VAL A 138 4.07 -9.51 17.12
CA VAL A 138 4.67 -8.21 17.43
C VAL A 138 4.81 -8.00 18.95
N ASP A 139 3.77 -8.32 19.73
CA ASP A 139 3.82 -8.19 21.19
C ASP A 139 4.87 -9.12 21.81
N GLN A 140 4.96 -10.36 21.33
CA GLN A 140 6.00 -11.32 21.77
C GLN A 140 7.39 -10.80 21.44
N ASP A 141 7.64 -10.36 20.21
CA ASP A 141 8.96 -9.94 19.77
C ASP A 141 9.39 -8.60 20.41
N LEU A 142 8.46 -7.71 20.72
CA LEU A 142 8.74 -6.52 21.56
C LEU A 142 9.24 -6.90 22.96
N GLY A 143 8.88 -8.09 23.49
CA GLY A 143 9.34 -8.62 24.78
C GLY A 143 10.76 -9.17 24.76
N LEU A 144 11.34 -9.46 23.59
CA LEU A 144 12.68 -10.06 23.48
C LEU A 144 13.75 -9.23 24.19
N PRO A 145 14.84 -9.85 24.69
CA PRO A 145 15.95 -9.11 25.28
C PRO A 145 16.74 -8.34 24.22
N GLY A 146 17.54 -7.39 24.65
CA GLY A 146 18.44 -6.65 23.76
C GLY A 146 17.72 -5.80 22.71
N LEU A 147 18.36 -5.66 21.55
CA LEU A 147 17.84 -5.06 20.31
C LEU A 147 18.06 -6.04 19.16
N SER A 148 17.47 -7.23 19.28
CA SER A 148 17.49 -8.24 18.22
C SER A 148 16.76 -7.74 16.97
N ARG A 149 17.02 -8.36 15.81
CA ARG A 149 16.38 -8.04 14.55
C ARG A 149 14.85 -8.10 14.66
N GLU A 150 14.31 -9.14 15.27
CA GLU A 150 12.87 -9.35 15.46
C GLU A 150 12.26 -8.24 16.31
N LYS A 151 12.92 -7.82 17.39
CA LYS A 151 12.43 -6.75 18.26
C LYS A 151 12.38 -5.41 17.52
N VAL A 152 13.38 -5.08 16.71
CA VAL A 152 13.40 -3.84 15.93
C VAL A 152 12.34 -3.89 14.83
N LEU A 153 12.16 -5.03 14.15
CA LEU A 153 11.09 -5.22 13.16
C LEU A 153 9.70 -5.08 13.79
N ALA A 154 9.46 -5.72 14.94
CA ALA A 154 8.23 -5.59 15.71
C ALA A 154 7.96 -4.13 16.12
N THR A 155 9.01 -3.40 16.51
CA THR A 155 8.91 -1.96 16.83
C THR A 155 8.47 -1.16 15.60
N ILE A 156 9.06 -1.40 14.43
CA ILE A 156 8.69 -0.72 13.17
C ILE A 156 7.24 -1.04 12.80
N VAL A 157 6.80 -2.30 12.91
CA VAL A 157 5.42 -2.70 12.59
C VAL A 157 4.43 -2.06 13.56
N SER A 158 4.71 -2.05 14.87
CA SER A 158 3.89 -1.38 15.88
C SER A 158 3.78 0.12 15.62
N LEU A 159 4.89 0.78 15.26
CA LEU A 159 4.89 2.19 14.89
C LEU A 159 4.12 2.46 13.59
N MET A 160 4.22 1.58 12.58
CA MET A 160 3.42 1.70 11.35
C MET A 160 1.92 1.66 11.64
N GLU A 161 1.50 0.74 12.50
CA GLU A 161 0.09 0.57 12.87
C GLU A 161 -0.43 1.77 13.67
N SER A 162 0.35 2.26 14.65
CA SER A 162 -0.08 3.31 15.56
C SER A 162 0.01 4.72 14.97
N THR A 163 0.99 4.96 14.09
CA THR A 163 1.30 6.31 13.58
C THR A 163 0.94 6.53 12.12
N HIS A 164 0.65 5.48 11.39
CA HIS A 164 0.45 5.48 9.95
C HIS A 164 1.66 6.03 9.14
N ILE A 165 2.84 6.14 9.74
CA ILE A 165 4.07 6.54 9.05
C ILE A 165 4.42 5.45 8.02
N ARG A 166 4.90 5.88 6.84
CA ARG A 166 5.34 4.94 5.79
C ARG A 166 6.59 4.19 6.22
N VAL A 167 6.73 2.94 5.77
CA VAL A 167 7.91 2.12 6.07
C VAL A 167 9.23 2.82 5.69
N GLY A 168 9.30 3.48 4.54
CA GLY A 168 10.50 4.14 4.04
C GLY A 168 11.04 3.45 2.77
N ASN A 169 12.01 4.09 2.13
CA ASN A 169 12.75 3.57 0.99
C ASN A 169 14.07 4.32 0.89
N ALA A 170 15.19 3.60 0.85
CA ALA A 170 16.54 4.16 0.88
C ALA A 170 16.86 5.04 -0.34
N GLU A 171 16.38 4.67 -1.55
CA GLU A 171 16.56 5.48 -2.76
C GLU A 171 15.88 6.85 -2.61
N TYR A 172 14.62 6.89 -2.11
CA TYR A 172 13.91 8.14 -1.89
C TYR A 172 14.52 8.98 -0.75
N ALA A 173 15.06 8.35 0.28
CA ALA A 173 15.74 9.06 1.36
C ALA A 173 17.01 9.75 0.85
N ARG A 174 17.81 9.05 0.01
CA ARG A 174 19.04 9.56 -0.58
C ARG A 174 18.78 10.67 -1.60
N GLU A 175 17.86 10.45 -2.55
CA GLU A 175 17.67 11.34 -3.68
C GLU A 175 16.72 12.51 -3.38
N ASN A 176 15.67 12.29 -2.59
CA ASN A 176 14.60 13.26 -2.36
C ASN A 176 14.53 13.77 -0.92
N LYS A 177 15.42 13.32 -0.04
CA LYS A 177 15.38 13.60 1.40
C LYS A 177 13.99 13.32 2.00
N SER A 178 13.33 12.26 1.51
CA SER A 178 11.99 11.84 1.94
C SER A 178 12.10 10.57 2.77
N TYR A 179 11.74 10.65 4.04
CA TYR A 179 11.97 9.62 5.04
C TYR A 179 10.70 8.84 5.37
N GLY A 180 10.87 7.66 5.89
CA GLY A 180 9.90 6.81 6.56
C GLY A 180 10.62 6.01 7.63
N LEU A 181 9.94 5.11 8.34
CA LEU A 181 10.49 4.48 9.54
C LEU A 181 11.87 3.87 9.31
N THR A 182 12.06 3.01 8.32
CA THR A 182 13.36 2.34 8.06
C THR A 182 14.48 3.28 7.58
N THR A 183 14.15 4.51 7.25
CA THR A 183 15.12 5.52 6.77
C THR A 183 15.18 6.76 7.67
N MET A 184 14.50 6.73 8.82
CA MET A 184 14.59 7.79 9.83
C MET A 184 15.98 7.83 10.43
N ARG A 185 16.35 9.01 10.91
CA ARG A 185 17.60 9.30 11.59
C ARG A 185 17.30 9.78 13.00
N ASN A 186 18.27 9.71 13.93
CA ASN A 186 18.13 10.16 15.31
C ASN A 186 17.59 11.59 15.42
N ARG A 187 17.98 12.50 14.53
CA ARG A 187 17.48 13.88 14.48
C ARG A 187 15.99 14.03 14.14
N HIS A 188 15.35 12.96 13.71
CA HIS A 188 13.91 12.97 13.35
C HIS A 188 13.02 12.52 14.51
N VAL A 189 13.59 12.13 15.65
CA VAL A 189 12.86 11.67 16.82
C VAL A 189 13.26 12.44 18.04
N GLU A 190 12.28 12.81 18.84
CA GLU A 190 12.43 13.34 20.19
C GLU A 190 11.64 12.45 21.16
N ILE A 191 12.26 12.10 22.30
CA ILE A 191 11.66 11.20 23.28
C ILE A 191 11.69 11.86 24.65
N ASN A 192 10.48 12.12 25.18
CA ASN A 192 10.28 12.72 26.50
C ASN A 192 9.42 11.78 27.36
N GLY A 193 10.05 10.98 28.21
CA GLY A 193 9.37 9.97 29.02
C GLY A 193 8.71 8.91 28.12
N SER A 194 7.38 8.85 28.14
CA SER A 194 6.58 7.95 27.30
C SER A 194 6.13 8.57 25.96
N ASN A 195 6.47 9.84 25.73
CA ASN A 195 6.07 10.53 24.51
C ASN A 195 7.19 10.43 23.47
N ILE A 196 6.83 10.05 22.26
CA ILE A 196 7.69 9.98 21.08
C ILE A 196 7.14 10.98 20.07
N THR A 197 7.97 11.91 19.63
CA THR A 197 7.63 12.86 18.58
C THR A 197 8.52 12.63 17.37
N PHE A 198 7.92 12.28 16.23
CA PHE A 198 8.62 12.14 14.96
C PHE A 198 8.42 13.40 14.13
N THR A 199 9.51 14.09 13.76
CA THR A 199 9.48 15.27 12.88
C THR A 199 10.39 15.02 11.68
N PHE A 200 9.78 14.89 10.49
CA PHE A 200 10.51 14.54 9.28
C PHE A 200 9.83 15.03 8.01
N GLN A 201 10.59 15.11 6.92
CA GLN A 201 10.06 15.32 5.59
C GLN A 201 9.69 13.97 4.96
N GLY A 202 8.40 13.75 4.70
CA GLY A 202 7.89 12.54 4.07
C GLY A 202 7.77 12.66 2.55
N LYS A 203 7.00 11.73 1.95
CA LYS A 203 6.74 11.68 0.50
C LYS A 203 6.19 13.00 -0.01
N SER A 204 6.64 13.42 -1.19
CA SER A 204 6.29 14.69 -1.85
C SER A 204 6.71 15.94 -1.09
N ARG A 205 7.73 15.83 -0.24
CA ARG A 205 8.28 16.91 0.61
C ARG A 205 7.29 17.47 1.61
N VAL A 206 6.30 16.69 2.02
CA VAL A 206 5.37 17.06 3.08
C VAL A 206 6.07 16.89 4.42
N HIS A 207 6.04 17.93 5.24
CA HIS A 207 6.52 17.86 6.63
C HIS A 207 5.48 17.19 7.50
N HIS A 208 5.95 16.27 8.33
CA HIS A 208 5.15 15.52 9.29
C HIS A 208 5.67 15.77 10.69
N THR A 209 4.74 16.00 11.62
CA THR A 209 4.98 15.89 13.06
C THR A 209 3.96 14.90 13.58
N VAL A 210 4.42 13.78 14.12
CA VAL A 210 3.57 12.67 14.59
C VAL A 210 3.95 12.37 16.03
N ASN A 211 2.96 12.43 16.92
CA ASN A 211 3.13 12.17 18.35
C ASN A 211 2.54 10.80 18.68
N LEU A 212 3.24 10.05 19.52
CA LEU A 212 2.79 8.78 20.08
C LEU A 212 3.09 8.75 21.57
N HIS A 213 2.12 8.33 22.37
CA HIS A 213 2.32 8.08 23.79
C HIS A 213 2.34 6.57 24.04
N ASP A 214 3.53 6.01 24.22
CA ASP A 214 3.73 4.60 24.53
C ASP A 214 5.08 4.42 25.25
N ARG A 215 5.04 3.99 26.50
CA ARG A 215 6.25 3.83 27.33
C ARG A 215 7.16 2.72 26.81
N ARG A 216 6.61 1.61 26.33
CA ARG A 216 7.39 0.45 25.85
C ARG A 216 8.13 0.82 24.57
N LEU A 217 7.40 1.38 23.60
CA LEU A 217 8.00 1.83 22.35
C LEU A 217 9.01 2.96 22.56
N ALA A 218 8.73 3.92 23.45
CA ALA A 218 9.66 5.01 23.77
C ALA A 218 11.01 4.46 24.28
N ASN A 219 10.97 3.48 25.18
CA ASN A 219 12.18 2.86 25.70
C ASN A 219 12.97 2.11 24.63
N ILE A 220 12.29 1.42 23.68
CA ILE A 220 12.96 0.70 22.60
C ILE A 220 13.56 1.69 21.60
N VAL A 221 12.77 2.70 21.16
CA VAL A 221 13.24 3.74 20.23
C VAL A 221 14.42 4.53 20.78
N LYS A 222 14.41 4.84 22.09
CA LYS A 222 15.55 5.47 22.76
C LYS A 222 16.81 4.62 22.65
N ARG A 223 16.71 3.32 22.95
CA ARG A 223 17.85 2.40 22.83
C ARG A 223 18.32 2.24 21.37
N CYS A 224 17.43 2.28 20.39
CA CYS A 224 17.81 2.32 18.98
C CYS A 224 18.58 3.61 18.64
N ALA A 225 18.17 4.75 19.18
CA ALA A 225 18.83 6.03 18.97
C ALA A 225 20.24 6.11 19.62
N ASP A 226 20.49 5.29 20.64
CA ASP A 226 21.80 5.20 21.31
C ASP A 226 22.82 4.37 20.49
N ILE A 227 22.38 3.61 19.47
CA ILE A 227 23.28 2.86 18.58
C ILE A 227 23.94 3.85 17.60
N PRO A 228 25.28 3.84 17.47
CA PRO A 228 25.96 4.64 16.46
C PRO A 228 25.54 4.25 15.04
N GLY A 229 25.21 5.22 14.19
CA GLY A 229 24.83 4.96 12.80
C GLY A 229 24.00 6.10 12.18
N TYR A 230 23.62 5.91 10.93
CA TYR A 230 22.84 6.90 10.16
C TYR A 230 21.33 6.74 10.36
N GLU A 231 20.84 5.50 10.38
CA GLU A 231 19.43 5.17 10.53
C GLU A 231 19.09 5.01 12.01
N LEU A 232 17.90 5.45 12.40
CA LEU A 232 17.37 5.30 13.76
C LEU A 232 17.13 3.81 14.12
N PHE A 233 16.61 3.03 13.18
CA PHE A 233 16.24 1.63 13.42
C PHE A 233 17.35 0.72 12.90
N GLN A 234 18.19 0.29 13.83
CA GLN A 234 19.26 -0.68 13.64
C GLN A 234 19.11 -1.78 14.67
N TYR A 235 19.61 -2.97 14.37
CA TYR A 235 19.72 -4.07 15.33
C TYR A 235 21.18 -4.46 15.53
N LEU A 236 21.42 -5.16 16.61
CA LEU A 236 22.72 -5.75 16.92
C LEU A 236 22.61 -7.25 16.73
N ASP A 237 23.53 -7.83 15.98
CA ASP A 237 23.69 -9.27 15.93
C ASP A 237 24.40 -9.80 17.20
N PRO A 238 24.51 -11.11 17.39
CA PRO A 238 25.19 -11.70 18.54
C PRO A 238 26.66 -11.26 18.70
N ASP A 239 27.32 -10.89 17.60
CA ASP A 239 28.72 -10.47 17.58
C ASP A 239 28.83 -8.96 17.85
N GLY A 240 27.71 -8.26 18.06
CA GLY A 240 27.66 -6.83 18.31
C GLY A 240 27.79 -5.95 17.08
N THR A 241 27.70 -6.54 15.88
CA THR A 241 27.73 -5.78 14.62
C THR A 241 26.38 -5.12 14.37
N HIS A 242 26.40 -3.89 13.87
CA HIS A 242 25.21 -3.09 13.60
C HIS A 242 24.69 -3.36 12.20
N HIS A 243 23.39 -3.56 12.08
CA HIS A 243 22.71 -3.78 10.81
C HIS A 243 21.50 -2.86 10.70
N SER A 244 21.34 -2.22 9.54
CA SER A 244 20.15 -1.44 9.23
C SER A 244 18.98 -2.35 8.82
N ILE A 245 17.75 -1.90 9.09
CA ILE A 245 16.51 -2.53 8.63
C ILE A 245 16.02 -1.79 7.39
N ASP A 246 15.69 -2.49 6.33
CA ASP A 246 15.08 -1.90 5.16
C ASP A 246 13.59 -2.29 5.00
N SER A 247 12.93 -1.82 3.93
CA SER A 247 11.53 -2.12 3.68
C SER A 247 11.26 -3.56 3.23
N ALA A 248 12.26 -4.27 2.70
CA ALA A 248 12.14 -5.68 2.36
C ALA A 248 12.13 -6.52 3.63
N ASP A 249 13.02 -6.24 4.59
CA ASP A 249 13.04 -6.90 5.90
C ASP A 249 11.69 -6.84 6.61
N VAL A 250 11.03 -5.65 6.58
CA VAL A 250 9.70 -5.49 7.17
C VAL A 250 8.65 -6.33 6.46
N ASN A 251 8.68 -6.39 5.12
CA ASN A 251 7.74 -7.20 4.37
C ASN A 251 7.98 -8.71 4.59
N ASP A 252 9.25 -9.15 4.64
CA ASP A 252 9.62 -10.53 4.92
C ASP A 252 9.19 -10.95 6.33
N TYR A 253 9.32 -10.07 7.31
CA TYR A 253 8.81 -10.30 8.66
C TYR A 253 7.29 -10.48 8.67
N LEU A 254 6.53 -9.63 7.98
CA LEU A 254 5.08 -9.77 7.86
C LEU A 254 4.70 -11.09 7.16
N GLN A 255 5.42 -11.45 6.09
CA GLN A 255 5.21 -12.70 5.39
C GLN A 255 5.51 -13.92 6.26
N SER A 256 6.58 -13.88 7.06
CA SER A 256 6.93 -14.97 7.97
C SER A 256 5.85 -15.24 9.03
N ILE A 257 5.12 -14.21 9.44
CA ILE A 257 4.02 -14.33 10.41
C ILE A 257 2.75 -14.85 9.76
N THR A 258 2.42 -14.34 8.58
CA THR A 258 1.10 -14.55 7.96
C THR A 258 1.07 -15.69 6.97
N GLY A 259 2.23 -16.14 6.49
CA GLY A 259 2.32 -17.05 5.34
C GLY A 259 1.81 -16.45 4.02
N GLN A 260 1.52 -15.14 4.00
CA GLN A 260 0.89 -14.41 2.89
C GLN A 260 1.76 -13.22 2.47
N TYR A 261 1.67 -12.81 1.21
CA TYR A 261 2.42 -11.67 0.68
C TYR A 261 1.81 -10.31 1.07
N PHE A 262 1.59 -10.09 2.38
CA PHE A 262 1.25 -8.77 2.89
C PHE A 262 2.49 -7.89 2.99
N THR A 263 2.27 -6.59 2.89
CA THR A 263 3.32 -5.58 2.90
C THR A 263 2.95 -4.41 3.81
N ALA A 264 3.91 -3.60 4.17
CA ALA A 264 3.69 -2.34 4.89
C ALA A 264 2.62 -1.43 4.26
N LYS A 265 2.36 -1.57 2.96
CA LYS A 265 1.32 -0.80 2.26
C LYS A 265 -0.09 -1.25 2.65
N ASP A 266 -0.28 -2.52 2.97
CA ASP A 266 -1.59 -3.07 3.32
C ASP A 266 -2.10 -2.44 4.63
N PHE A 267 -1.22 -2.18 5.62
CA PHE A 267 -1.57 -1.42 6.83
C PHE A 267 -2.19 -0.06 6.53
N ARG A 268 -1.65 0.68 5.58
CA ARG A 268 -2.16 2.01 5.25
C ARG A 268 -3.50 1.97 4.49
N THR A 269 -3.71 0.94 3.67
CA THR A 269 -4.99 0.73 2.99
C THR A 269 -6.06 0.31 4.00
N TRP A 270 -5.69 -0.54 4.96
CA TRP A 270 -6.52 -0.92 6.07
C TRP A 270 -6.91 0.29 6.93
N ALA A 271 -5.91 0.99 7.48
CA ALA A 271 -6.12 2.17 8.32
C ALA A 271 -6.97 3.25 7.64
N GLY A 272 -6.71 3.53 6.34
CA GLY A 272 -7.49 4.50 5.59
C GLY A 272 -8.96 4.13 5.44
N SER A 273 -9.27 2.85 5.28
CA SER A 273 -10.64 2.36 5.16
C SER A 273 -11.36 2.29 6.52
N VAL A 274 -10.65 1.88 7.58
CA VAL A 274 -11.17 1.89 8.96
C VAL A 274 -11.51 3.32 9.38
N LEU A 275 -10.57 4.26 9.23
CA LEU A 275 -10.81 5.66 9.56
C LEU A 275 -11.96 6.27 8.75
N ALA A 276 -12.08 5.94 7.46
CA ALA A 276 -13.20 6.45 6.65
C ALA A 276 -14.53 5.87 7.11
N CYS A 277 -14.57 4.57 7.45
CA CYS A 277 -15.76 3.90 7.96
C CYS A 277 -16.22 4.52 9.30
N ASP A 278 -15.29 4.75 10.21
CA ASP A 278 -15.56 5.31 11.52
C ASP A 278 -16.07 6.76 11.43
N LEU A 279 -15.38 7.62 10.68
CA LEU A 279 -15.81 9.00 10.45
C LEU A 279 -17.19 9.12 9.78
N LEU A 280 -17.48 8.24 8.79
CA LEU A 280 -18.78 8.27 8.14
C LEU A 280 -19.88 7.77 9.06
N ARG A 281 -19.62 6.84 9.97
CA ARG A 281 -20.54 6.42 11.03
C ARG A 281 -20.90 7.57 11.97
N GLU A 282 -19.93 8.43 12.30
CA GLU A 282 -20.19 9.62 13.15
C GLU A 282 -21.09 10.68 12.46
N PHE A 283 -21.10 10.67 11.12
CA PHE A 283 -21.94 11.58 10.34
C PHE A 283 -23.37 11.06 10.07
N GLU A 284 -23.74 9.94 10.64
CA GLU A 284 -25.10 9.39 10.56
C GLU A 284 -26.00 9.91 11.69
N PRO A 285 -27.33 10.07 11.42
CA PRO A 285 -27.97 10.04 10.10
C PRO A 285 -27.78 11.36 9.33
N PHE A 286 -27.92 11.28 8.00
CA PHE A 286 -27.96 12.47 7.13
C PHE A 286 -29.34 12.63 6.50
N THR A 287 -29.68 13.86 6.06
CA THR A 287 -31.04 14.23 5.63
C THR A 287 -31.18 14.37 4.11
N SER A 288 -30.07 14.41 3.36
CA SER A 288 -30.08 14.59 1.90
C SER A 288 -28.83 14.04 1.23
N ASP A 289 -28.94 13.68 -0.05
CA ASP A 289 -27.80 13.27 -0.91
C ASP A 289 -26.69 14.33 -0.95
N ALA A 290 -27.07 15.61 -0.91
CA ALA A 290 -26.11 16.70 -0.90
C ALA A 290 -25.28 16.70 0.39
N GLU A 291 -25.91 16.41 1.51
CA GLU A 291 -25.25 16.26 2.81
C GLU A 291 -24.37 15.04 2.82
N ALA A 292 -24.85 13.88 2.37
CA ALA A 292 -24.06 12.65 2.25
C ALA A 292 -22.77 12.86 1.43
N LYS A 293 -22.87 13.54 0.29
CA LYS A 293 -21.70 13.89 -0.54
C LYS A 293 -20.72 14.82 0.17
N ARG A 294 -21.21 15.80 0.95
CA ARG A 294 -20.34 16.67 1.76
C ARG A 294 -19.61 15.88 2.85
N ASN A 295 -20.31 15.00 3.54
CA ASN A 295 -19.77 14.15 4.60
C ASN A 295 -18.68 13.24 4.05
N VAL A 296 -18.89 12.60 2.89
CA VAL A 296 -17.87 11.80 2.18
C VAL A 296 -16.62 12.62 1.86
N VAL A 297 -16.79 13.86 1.37
CA VAL A 297 -15.64 14.73 1.09
C VAL A 297 -14.90 15.09 2.38
N GLN A 298 -15.60 15.35 3.47
CA GLN A 298 -15.02 15.67 4.76
C GLN A 298 -14.25 14.46 5.34
N ALA A 299 -14.84 13.27 5.33
CA ALA A 299 -14.18 12.04 5.76
C ALA A 299 -12.89 11.79 4.96
N ILE A 300 -12.93 11.91 3.63
CA ILE A 300 -11.73 11.75 2.78
C ILE A 300 -10.66 12.78 3.14
N LYS A 301 -11.01 14.03 3.42
CA LYS A 301 -10.05 15.08 3.85
C LYS A 301 -9.39 14.72 5.19
N SER A 302 -10.17 14.25 6.16
CA SER A 302 -9.67 13.84 7.49
C SER A 302 -8.74 12.65 7.40
N VAL A 303 -9.13 11.61 6.64
CA VAL A 303 -8.26 10.45 6.36
C VAL A 303 -6.98 10.88 5.64
N ALA A 304 -7.09 11.81 4.68
CA ALA A 304 -5.93 12.31 3.95
C ALA A 304 -4.95 13.04 4.86
N ALA A 305 -5.43 13.85 5.80
CA ALA A 305 -4.61 14.51 6.81
C ALA A 305 -3.91 13.48 7.71
N SER A 306 -4.65 12.51 8.25
CA SER A 306 -4.09 11.44 9.12
C SER A 306 -3.01 10.62 8.39
N LEU A 307 -3.22 10.26 7.13
CA LEU A 307 -2.26 9.49 6.35
C LEU A 307 -1.14 10.35 5.71
N GLY A 308 -1.18 11.67 5.81
CA GLY A 308 -0.24 12.55 5.11
C GLY A 308 -0.26 12.36 3.60
N ASN A 309 -1.47 12.41 3.00
CA ASN A 309 -1.72 12.27 1.56
C ASN A 309 -2.62 13.38 1.04
N THR A 310 -2.78 13.48 -0.28
CA THR A 310 -3.85 14.30 -0.85
C THR A 310 -5.19 13.57 -0.80
N PRO A 311 -6.33 14.29 -0.69
CA PRO A 311 -7.66 13.66 -0.71
C PRO A 311 -7.90 12.77 -1.93
N SER A 312 -7.46 13.19 -3.12
CA SER A 312 -7.57 12.40 -4.36
C SER A 312 -6.82 11.08 -4.28
N VAL A 313 -5.60 11.08 -3.72
CA VAL A 313 -4.80 9.86 -3.51
C VAL A 313 -5.45 8.97 -2.46
N CYS A 314 -5.96 9.52 -1.35
CA CYS A 314 -6.66 8.76 -0.33
C CYS A 314 -7.88 8.04 -0.89
N ARG A 315 -8.77 8.77 -1.55
CA ARG A 315 -9.97 8.20 -2.17
C ARG A 315 -9.64 7.04 -3.11
N LYS A 316 -8.62 7.19 -3.97
CA LYS A 316 -8.26 6.19 -4.98
C LYS A 316 -7.46 5.02 -4.42
N CYS A 317 -6.60 5.27 -3.42
CA CYS A 317 -5.54 4.34 -3.06
C CYS A 317 -5.64 3.74 -1.66
N TYR A 318 -6.40 4.35 -0.74
CA TYR A 318 -6.38 3.95 0.67
C TYR A 318 -7.76 3.74 1.28
N ILE A 319 -8.82 4.19 0.63
CA ILE A 319 -10.20 3.98 1.10
C ILE A 319 -10.86 2.94 0.20
N HIS A 320 -11.47 1.92 0.79
CA HIS A 320 -12.24 0.92 0.05
C HIS A 320 -13.48 1.57 -0.57
N PRO A 321 -13.74 1.43 -1.88
CA PRO A 321 -14.90 2.04 -2.54
C PRO A 321 -16.22 1.68 -1.87
N ALA A 322 -16.37 0.43 -1.43
CA ALA A 322 -17.58 -0.05 -0.77
C ALA A 322 -17.98 0.79 0.46
N VAL A 323 -17.00 1.33 1.21
CA VAL A 323 -17.29 2.19 2.38
C VAL A 323 -18.02 3.46 1.95
N LEU A 324 -17.53 4.08 0.87
CA LEU A 324 -18.12 5.31 0.37
C LEU A 324 -19.47 5.07 -0.31
N GLU A 325 -19.60 3.98 -1.07
CA GLU A 325 -20.81 3.60 -1.78
C GLU A 325 -21.92 3.22 -0.80
N HIS A 326 -21.62 2.41 0.23
CA HIS A 326 -22.56 2.02 1.27
C HIS A 326 -23.17 3.26 1.95
N TYR A 327 -22.33 4.21 2.36
CA TYR A 327 -22.79 5.47 2.96
C TYR A 327 -23.63 6.30 1.99
N LEU A 328 -23.22 6.46 0.73
CA LEU A 328 -23.95 7.24 -0.27
C LEU A 328 -25.30 6.62 -0.66
N ASN A 329 -25.46 5.30 -0.51
CA ASN A 329 -26.73 4.60 -0.72
C ASN A 329 -27.72 4.79 0.47
N GLY A 330 -27.32 5.47 1.51
CA GLY A 330 -28.15 5.64 2.72
C GLY A 330 -28.22 4.38 3.60
N GLU A 331 -27.33 3.43 3.35
CA GLU A 331 -27.21 2.22 4.17
C GLU A 331 -26.43 2.58 5.44
N SER A 332 -27.03 2.31 6.62
CA SER A 332 -26.39 2.67 7.90
C SER A 332 -25.19 1.78 8.21
N ILE A 333 -24.02 2.39 8.35
CA ILE A 333 -22.79 1.75 8.81
C ILE A 333 -22.98 1.19 10.23
N ALA A 334 -23.73 1.91 11.09
CA ALA A 334 -24.06 1.47 12.43
C ALA A 334 -24.94 0.19 12.43
N SER A 335 -25.77 -0.03 11.40
CA SER A 335 -26.59 -1.24 11.29
C SER A 335 -25.78 -2.47 10.85
N ALA A 336 -24.69 -2.27 10.12
CA ALA A 336 -23.75 -3.34 9.78
C ALA A 336 -23.14 -4.00 11.05
N LYS A 337 -23.01 -3.23 12.12
CA LYS A 337 -22.59 -3.72 13.43
C LYS A 337 -23.57 -4.72 14.04
N ARG A 338 -24.88 -4.43 14.02
CA ARG A 338 -25.90 -5.21 14.74
C ARG A 338 -26.21 -6.59 14.14
N LYS A 339 -26.07 -6.76 12.83
CA LYS A 339 -26.42 -8.02 12.15
C LYS A 339 -25.42 -9.15 12.36
N LEU A 340 -24.20 -8.85 12.79
CA LEU A 340 -23.10 -9.83 12.87
C LEU A 340 -22.68 -10.25 14.28
N ASP A 341 -23.16 -9.61 15.33
CA ASP A 341 -22.89 -10.07 16.71
C ASP A 341 -23.38 -11.51 16.95
N ALA A 342 -24.18 -12.06 16.02
CA ALA A 342 -24.70 -13.43 16.06
C ALA A 342 -23.89 -14.45 15.24
N GLU A 343 -23.01 -14.03 14.32
CA GLU A 343 -22.30 -14.94 13.38
C GLU A 343 -20.77 -14.77 13.36
N ILE A 344 -20.20 -14.11 14.37
CA ILE A 344 -18.78 -13.77 14.35
C ILE A 344 -17.91 -15.01 14.53
N ALA A 345 -17.09 -15.34 13.52
CA ALA A 345 -16.02 -16.31 13.68
C ALA A 345 -15.06 -15.85 14.79
N GLU A 346 -14.66 -16.77 15.65
CA GLU A 346 -13.82 -16.57 16.84
C GLU A 346 -12.57 -15.68 16.59
N HIS A 347 -12.02 -15.71 15.38
CA HIS A 347 -10.87 -14.92 14.97
C HIS A 347 -11.11 -13.40 14.80
N THR A 348 -12.37 -12.95 14.67
CA THR A 348 -12.70 -11.52 14.56
C THR A 348 -12.95 -10.84 15.89
N LEU A 349 -13.11 -11.60 16.98
CA LEU A 349 -13.30 -11.06 18.33
C LEU A 349 -12.13 -10.23 18.85
N THR A 350 -10.92 -10.46 18.33
CA THR A 350 -9.69 -9.75 18.72
C THR A 350 -9.44 -8.47 17.92
N LEU A 351 -10.26 -8.18 16.91
CA LEU A 351 -10.22 -6.91 16.18
C LEU A 351 -10.86 -5.79 17.01
N ARG A 352 -10.41 -4.55 16.82
CA ARG A 352 -11.03 -3.36 17.41
C ARG A 352 -12.46 -3.19 16.87
N GLU A 353 -13.30 -2.44 17.57
CA GLU A 353 -14.70 -2.26 17.19
C GLU A 353 -14.86 -1.66 15.79
N GLU A 354 -14.10 -0.60 15.50
CA GLU A 354 -14.09 0.08 14.19
C GLU A 354 -13.62 -0.85 13.07
N GLU A 355 -12.67 -1.75 13.36
CA GLU A 355 -12.15 -2.73 12.41
C GLU A 355 -13.19 -3.81 12.10
N ARG A 356 -13.90 -4.28 13.12
CA ARG A 356 -15.01 -5.24 12.95
C ARG A 356 -16.13 -4.64 12.11
N THR A 357 -16.46 -3.37 12.33
CA THR A 357 -17.46 -2.65 11.53
C THR A 357 -17.09 -2.67 10.04
N LEU A 358 -15.83 -2.39 9.70
CA LEU A 358 -15.36 -2.45 8.31
C LEU A 358 -15.43 -3.86 7.74
N VAL A 359 -14.96 -4.88 8.47
CA VAL A 359 -15.02 -6.29 8.02
C VAL A 359 -16.45 -6.70 7.71
N ASN A 360 -17.39 -6.33 8.57
CA ASN A 360 -18.81 -6.64 8.42
C ASN A 360 -19.39 -5.99 7.15
N LEU A 361 -19.11 -4.71 6.94
CA LEU A 361 -19.53 -4.00 5.74
C LEU A 361 -18.97 -4.68 4.46
N LEU A 362 -17.71 -5.05 4.46
CA LEU A 362 -17.09 -5.72 3.32
C LEU A 362 -17.70 -7.10 3.05
N ARG A 363 -17.95 -7.90 4.09
CA ARG A 363 -18.56 -9.23 3.94
C ARG A 363 -19.99 -9.15 3.42
N GLN A 364 -20.81 -8.21 3.89
CA GLN A 364 -22.19 -8.01 3.40
C GLN A 364 -22.19 -7.73 1.89
N ARG A 365 -21.31 -6.89 1.40
CA ARG A 365 -21.19 -6.62 -0.03
C ARG A 365 -20.84 -7.85 -0.84
N PHE A 366 -19.89 -8.67 -0.40
CA PHE A 366 -19.53 -9.92 -1.09
C PHE A 366 -20.70 -10.92 -1.17
N VAL A 367 -21.55 -10.97 -0.17
CA VAL A 367 -22.76 -11.81 -0.18
C VAL A 367 -23.76 -11.30 -1.22
N LEU A 368 -23.98 -9.99 -1.30
CA LEU A 368 -24.88 -9.38 -2.27
C LEU A 368 -24.37 -9.54 -3.71
N GLU A 369 -23.08 -9.38 -3.96
CA GLU A 369 -22.47 -9.57 -5.29
C GLU A 369 -22.48 -11.04 -5.74
N LYS A 370 -22.54 -12.01 -4.81
CA LYS A 370 -22.71 -13.44 -5.14
C LYS A 370 -24.17 -13.81 -5.42
N ALA A 371 -25.14 -13.05 -4.90
CA ALA A 371 -26.57 -13.29 -5.06
C ALA A 371 -27.17 -12.63 -6.32
N SER A 372 -26.45 -11.68 -6.93
CA SER A 372 -26.82 -10.98 -8.19
C SER A 372 -26.15 -11.64 -9.41
#